data_1fc0583ae59aa3380631e2f9bbe4ce79
#
_entry.id   1fc0583ae59aa3380631e2f9bbe4ce79
#
_cell.length_a   1.000
_cell.length_b   1.000
_cell.length_c   1.000
_cell.angle_alpha   90.00
_cell.angle_beta   90.00
_cell.angle_gamma   90.00
#
_symmetry.space_group_name_H-M   'P 1'
#
loop_
_entity.id
_entity.type
_entity.pdbx_description
1 polymer ?
#
loop_
_entity_poly.entity_id
_entity_poly.type
_entity_poly.pdbx_seq_one_letter_code
_entity_poly.pdbx_strand_id
1 'polypeptide(L)'
;MEKARRDIRALSLDELRRFFTSHSLPAFKGNQVYEWLWNKGSHDFLGMTNLSKSHRSLLEDHFVINHIAVDQLQRSDDGTIKNAIRLHDGYLVESVLIPTDTRSTACVSSQVGCSLDCHFCATAKLKRMRNLNPDEIYDQVVEIDKQSQLYYNRPLTNIVFMGMGEPLMNYKNTLAAIDKITSPDGLGMSPKRITVSTSGITKIIREISEQNPKFKLAVSLHSAIEETRNRLMPFTKSFPLDQLLEALKYWYDKTKSKITFEVVVWKGINDKQADIDALVSYCKQVPSKVNLIEYNAIGDDQFAQARPMAISAYTTALKDNRISVTVRRSRGKDIDAACGQLANKNH
;
A
#
# COMPACT_ATOMS: atom_id res chain seq x y z
N MET A 1 -12.09 1.36 -36.60
CA MET A 1 -11.48 1.50 -35.26
C MET A 1 -11.23 0.09 -34.73
N GLU A 2 -10.01 -0.31 -34.59
CA GLU A 2 -9.62 -1.59 -33.98
C GLU A 2 -10.11 -1.56 -32.50
N LYS A 3 -10.88 -2.57 -32.10
CA LYS A 3 -11.40 -2.66 -30.74
C LYS A 3 -10.20 -2.88 -29.82
N ALA A 4 -9.96 -1.97 -28.88
CA ALA A 4 -8.86 -2.11 -27.94
C ALA A 4 -8.95 -3.49 -27.23
N ARG A 5 -7.90 -4.30 -27.35
CA ARG A 5 -7.84 -5.63 -26.75
C ARG A 5 -7.84 -5.50 -25.23
N ARG A 6 -8.57 -6.39 -24.56
CA ARG A 6 -8.64 -6.44 -23.08
C ARG A 6 -7.36 -6.98 -22.50
N ASP A 7 -6.93 -6.45 -21.37
CA ASP A 7 -5.84 -7.07 -20.60
C ASP A 7 -6.29 -8.45 -20.08
N ILE A 8 -5.50 -9.48 -20.39
CA ILE A 8 -5.78 -10.85 -20.00
C ILE A 8 -5.73 -11.03 -18.48
N ARG A 9 -4.95 -10.21 -17.77
CA ARG A 9 -4.84 -10.26 -16.30
C ARG A 9 -6.10 -9.78 -15.57
N ALA A 10 -7.00 -9.10 -16.29
CA ALA A 10 -8.34 -8.80 -15.79
C ALA A 10 -9.30 -10.01 -15.78
N LEU A 11 -8.87 -11.16 -16.31
CA LEU A 11 -9.65 -12.38 -16.29
C LEU A 11 -9.36 -13.22 -15.03
N SER A 12 -10.43 -13.77 -14.44
CA SER A 12 -10.29 -14.82 -13.43
C SER A 12 -9.80 -16.14 -14.07
N LEU A 13 -9.31 -17.06 -13.25
CA LEU A 13 -8.92 -18.41 -13.73
C LEU A 13 -10.08 -19.12 -14.45
N ASP A 14 -11.31 -18.98 -13.95
CA ASP A 14 -12.48 -19.62 -14.56
C ASP A 14 -12.88 -18.94 -15.88
N GLU A 15 -12.67 -17.63 -16.03
CA GLU A 15 -12.85 -16.95 -17.32
C GLU A 15 -11.80 -17.40 -18.33
N LEU A 16 -10.55 -17.58 -17.93
CA LEU A 16 -9.50 -18.15 -18.79
C LEU A 16 -9.83 -19.57 -19.22
N ARG A 17 -10.29 -20.43 -18.31
CA ARG A 17 -10.76 -21.80 -18.65
C ARG A 17 -11.89 -21.77 -19.64
N ARG A 18 -12.90 -20.92 -19.43
CA ARG A 18 -14.04 -20.73 -20.35
C ARG A 18 -13.62 -20.20 -21.70
N PHE A 19 -12.65 -19.30 -21.76
CA PHE A 19 -12.10 -18.81 -23.02
C PHE A 19 -11.53 -19.97 -23.86
N PHE A 20 -10.74 -20.85 -23.28
CA PHE A 20 -10.20 -22.00 -24.02
C PHE A 20 -11.30 -23.00 -24.44
N THR A 21 -12.24 -23.31 -23.57
CA THR A 21 -13.32 -24.24 -23.90
C THR A 21 -14.27 -23.68 -24.99
N SER A 22 -14.50 -22.37 -25.04
CA SER A 22 -15.29 -21.74 -26.11
C SER A 22 -14.60 -21.80 -27.49
N HIS A 23 -13.27 -22.01 -27.50
CA HIS A 23 -12.49 -22.24 -28.72
C HIS A 23 -12.21 -23.72 -28.97
N SER A 24 -12.99 -24.64 -28.38
CA SER A 24 -12.81 -26.09 -28.48
C SER A 24 -11.44 -26.60 -28.01
N LEU A 25 -10.82 -25.90 -27.05
CA LEU A 25 -9.54 -26.23 -26.44
C LEU A 25 -9.70 -26.67 -24.98
N PRO A 26 -8.77 -27.52 -24.45
CA PRO A 26 -8.87 -27.98 -23.08
C PRO A 26 -8.81 -26.88 -22.04
N ALA A 27 -9.69 -26.91 -21.03
CA ALA A 27 -9.79 -25.92 -19.96
C ALA A 27 -8.47 -25.73 -19.17
N PHE A 28 -7.65 -26.80 -19.02
CA PHE A 28 -6.39 -26.72 -18.30
C PHE A 28 -5.38 -25.76 -18.94
N LYS A 29 -5.55 -25.38 -20.21
CA LYS A 29 -4.75 -24.33 -20.85
C LYS A 29 -4.93 -22.97 -20.16
N GLY A 30 -6.11 -22.70 -19.62
CA GLY A 30 -6.34 -21.55 -18.78
C GLY A 30 -5.48 -21.53 -17.51
N ASN A 31 -5.24 -22.70 -16.89
CA ASN A 31 -4.35 -22.81 -15.72
C ASN A 31 -2.89 -22.50 -16.12
N GLN A 32 -2.44 -23.00 -17.28
CA GLN A 32 -1.08 -22.75 -17.76
C GLN A 32 -0.85 -21.26 -18.01
N VAL A 33 -1.82 -20.58 -18.64
CA VAL A 33 -1.76 -19.12 -18.85
C VAL A 33 -1.73 -18.38 -17.52
N TYR A 34 -2.61 -18.75 -16.60
CA TYR A 34 -2.69 -18.14 -15.28
C TYR A 34 -1.37 -18.23 -14.50
N GLU A 35 -0.72 -19.42 -14.52
CA GLU A 35 0.61 -19.64 -13.94
C GLU A 35 1.68 -18.72 -14.57
N TRP A 36 1.66 -18.56 -15.90
CA TRP A 36 2.58 -17.67 -16.59
C TRP A 36 2.39 -16.21 -16.19
N LEU A 37 1.13 -15.75 -16.05
CA LEU A 37 0.81 -14.38 -15.74
C LEU A 37 1.17 -14.01 -14.29
N TRP A 38 0.89 -14.89 -13.32
CA TRP A 38 0.95 -14.56 -11.91
C TRP A 38 2.12 -15.16 -11.14
N ASN A 39 2.61 -16.33 -11.56
CA ASN A 39 3.75 -16.99 -10.88
C ASN A 39 5.06 -16.70 -11.61
N LYS A 40 5.07 -16.81 -12.93
CA LYS A 40 6.27 -16.61 -13.74
C LYS A 40 6.47 -15.16 -14.19
N GLY A 41 5.46 -14.29 -14.04
CA GLY A 41 5.54 -12.87 -14.39
C GLY A 41 5.80 -12.61 -15.87
N SER A 42 5.14 -13.37 -16.78
CA SER A 42 5.32 -13.18 -18.22
C SER A 42 4.74 -11.85 -18.69
N HIS A 43 5.50 -11.11 -19.49
CA HIS A 43 5.11 -9.84 -20.08
C HIS A 43 4.64 -9.97 -21.52
N ASP A 44 4.75 -11.16 -22.12
CA ASP A 44 4.31 -11.47 -23.48
C ASP A 44 3.81 -12.92 -23.57
N PHE A 45 3.09 -13.23 -24.65
CA PHE A 45 2.61 -14.59 -24.89
C PHE A 45 3.69 -15.49 -25.49
N LEU A 46 4.73 -14.95 -26.12
CA LEU A 46 5.81 -15.72 -26.73
C LEU A 46 6.61 -16.51 -25.71
N GLY A 47 6.81 -15.96 -24.51
CA GLY A 47 7.48 -16.62 -23.40
C GLY A 47 6.74 -17.83 -22.85
N MET A 48 5.43 -18.01 -23.13
CA MET A 48 4.61 -19.10 -22.59
C MET A 48 4.91 -20.44 -23.32
N THR A 49 6.10 -20.99 -23.08
CA THR A 49 6.68 -22.08 -23.88
C THR A 49 5.93 -23.42 -23.80
N ASN A 50 5.11 -23.65 -22.77
CA ASN A 50 4.27 -24.84 -22.65
C ASN A 50 2.92 -24.73 -23.41
N LEU A 51 2.68 -23.59 -24.08
CA LEU A 51 1.59 -23.38 -25.02
C LEU A 51 2.09 -23.56 -26.47
N SER A 52 1.26 -24.15 -27.34
CA SER A 52 1.56 -24.22 -28.78
C SER A 52 1.60 -22.82 -29.40
N LYS A 53 2.28 -22.68 -30.54
CA LYS A 53 2.30 -21.42 -31.30
C LYS A 53 0.88 -20.92 -31.62
N SER A 54 -0.03 -21.82 -32.04
CA SER A 54 -1.41 -21.50 -32.35
C SER A 54 -2.19 -20.97 -31.12
N HIS A 55 -1.96 -21.55 -29.94
CA HIS A 55 -2.59 -21.06 -28.71
C HIS A 55 -2.07 -19.66 -28.31
N ARG A 56 -0.78 -19.41 -28.50
CA ARG A 56 -0.19 -18.09 -28.22
C ARG A 56 -0.74 -17.02 -29.18
N SER A 57 -0.82 -17.33 -30.49
CA SER A 57 -1.47 -16.43 -31.48
C SER A 57 -2.94 -16.17 -31.12
N LEU A 58 -3.69 -17.21 -30.74
CA LEU A 58 -5.07 -17.04 -30.29
C LEU A 58 -5.20 -16.05 -29.13
N LEU A 59 -4.27 -16.11 -28.15
CA LEU A 59 -4.24 -15.15 -27.05
C LEU A 59 -3.89 -13.73 -27.51
N GLU A 60 -2.90 -13.57 -28.41
CA GLU A 60 -2.48 -12.29 -28.97
C GLU A 60 -3.60 -11.63 -29.79
N ASP A 61 -4.43 -12.42 -30.49
CA ASP A 61 -5.54 -11.88 -31.26
C ASP A 61 -6.66 -11.29 -30.35
N HIS A 62 -6.81 -11.81 -29.13
CA HIS A 62 -7.90 -11.44 -28.24
C HIS A 62 -7.49 -10.52 -27.08
N PHE A 63 -6.23 -10.59 -26.65
CA PHE A 63 -5.76 -9.96 -25.41
C PHE A 63 -4.43 -9.20 -25.57
N VAL A 64 -4.16 -8.37 -24.58
CA VAL A 64 -2.84 -7.80 -24.29
C VAL A 64 -2.41 -8.21 -22.89
N ILE A 65 -1.11 -8.12 -22.59
CA ILE A 65 -0.58 -8.18 -21.24
C ILE A 65 -0.04 -6.78 -20.93
N ASN A 66 -0.75 -6.00 -20.14
CA ASN A 66 -0.22 -4.75 -19.63
C ASN A 66 0.81 -5.06 -18.54
N HIS A 67 1.89 -4.31 -18.48
CA HIS A 67 2.92 -4.45 -17.47
C HIS A 67 3.43 -3.07 -17.05
N ILE A 68 4.04 -3.00 -15.89
CA ILE A 68 4.73 -1.81 -15.42
C ILE A 68 6.18 -1.80 -15.93
N ALA A 69 6.77 -0.62 -16.01
CA ALA A 69 8.20 -0.47 -16.29
C ALA A 69 8.84 0.46 -15.26
N VAL A 70 10.02 0.12 -14.75
CA VAL A 70 10.81 1.04 -13.94
C VAL A 70 11.39 2.10 -14.86
N ASP A 71 10.89 3.32 -14.75
CA ASP A 71 11.31 4.47 -15.53
C ASP A 71 12.59 5.08 -14.93
N GLN A 72 12.63 5.19 -13.61
CA GLN A 72 13.80 5.68 -12.88
C GLN A 72 13.96 4.93 -11.56
N LEU A 73 15.19 4.65 -11.18
CA LEU A 73 15.59 4.08 -9.91
C LEU A 73 16.53 5.05 -9.18
N GLN A 74 16.19 5.42 -7.94
CA GLN A 74 17.03 6.22 -7.08
C GLN A 74 17.43 5.40 -5.84
N ARG A 75 18.70 5.48 -5.44
CA ARG A 75 19.22 4.78 -4.27
C ARG A 75 19.71 5.79 -3.23
N SER A 76 19.20 5.69 -2.03
CA SER A 76 19.59 6.46 -0.85
C SER A 76 20.89 5.95 -0.24
N ASP A 77 21.58 6.82 0.47
CA ASP A 77 22.78 6.45 1.27
C ASP A 77 22.45 5.40 2.34
N ASP A 78 21.21 5.36 2.84
CA ASP A 78 20.78 4.36 3.81
C ASP A 78 20.36 3.02 3.17
N GLY A 79 20.51 2.89 1.85
CA GLY A 79 20.17 1.71 1.08
C GLY A 79 18.72 1.64 0.60
N THR A 80 17.86 2.58 0.97
CA THR A 80 16.47 2.64 0.44
C THR A 80 16.50 2.85 -1.07
N ILE A 81 15.62 2.17 -1.80
CA ILE A 81 15.49 2.31 -3.26
C ILE A 81 14.09 2.82 -3.56
N LYS A 82 14.01 3.96 -4.27
CA LYS A 82 12.77 4.50 -4.80
C LYS A 82 12.69 4.23 -6.30
N ASN A 83 11.56 3.71 -6.75
CA ASN A 83 11.25 3.47 -8.15
C ASN A 83 10.17 4.43 -8.60
N ALA A 84 10.41 5.13 -9.70
CA ALA A 84 9.37 5.70 -10.51
C ALA A 84 8.92 4.65 -11.52
N ILE A 85 7.65 4.32 -11.48
CA ILE A 85 7.06 3.22 -12.25
C ILE A 85 6.10 3.81 -13.27
N ARG A 86 6.39 3.54 -14.54
CA ARG A 86 5.52 3.88 -15.66
C ARG A 86 4.48 2.79 -15.86
N LEU A 87 3.22 3.19 -15.89
CA LEU A 87 2.08 2.33 -16.18
C LEU A 87 1.82 2.26 -17.68
N HIS A 88 1.03 1.28 -18.11
CA HIS A 88 0.72 1.05 -19.54
C HIS A 88 0.04 2.24 -20.24
N ASP A 89 -0.63 3.10 -19.52
CA ASP A 89 -1.30 4.31 -20.01
C ASP A 89 -0.44 5.58 -19.89
N GLY A 90 0.85 5.43 -19.53
CA GLY A 90 1.83 6.50 -19.44
C GLY A 90 1.85 7.24 -18.10
N TYR A 91 0.91 6.98 -17.18
CA TYR A 91 0.98 7.55 -15.84
C TYR A 91 2.15 6.99 -15.03
N LEU A 92 2.60 7.77 -14.04
CA LEU A 92 3.68 7.40 -13.14
C LEU A 92 3.16 7.24 -11.71
N VAL A 93 3.69 6.23 -11.03
CA VAL A 93 3.57 6.06 -9.58
C VAL A 93 4.93 5.74 -8.99
N GLU A 94 5.09 6.00 -7.71
CA GLU A 94 6.33 5.66 -7.00
C GLU A 94 6.12 4.49 -6.05
N SER A 95 7.13 3.65 -5.93
CA SER A 95 7.21 2.57 -4.93
C SER A 95 8.59 2.53 -4.30
N VAL A 96 8.71 1.94 -3.10
CA VAL A 96 9.96 1.99 -2.34
C VAL A 96 10.33 0.64 -1.77
N LEU A 97 11.58 0.21 -1.97
CA LEU A 97 12.21 -0.87 -1.22
C LEU A 97 12.91 -0.28 0.01
N ILE A 98 12.50 -0.72 1.20
CA ILE A 98 13.05 -0.26 2.47
C ILE A 98 13.81 -1.43 3.13
N PRO A 99 15.14 -1.51 3.00
CA PRO A 99 15.94 -2.53 3.64
C PRO A 99 16.24 -2.16 5.10
N THR A 100 16.37 -3.18 5.95
CA THR A 100 16.96 -3.11 7.28
C THR A 100 17.89 -4.33 7.44
N ASP A 101 18.60 -4.48 8.53
CA ASP A 101 19.50 -5.63 8.74
C ASP A 101 18.79 -6.98 8.60
N THR A 102 17.54 -7.07 9.02
CA THR A 102 16.79 -8.33 9.07
C THR A 102 15.55 -8.36 8.15
N ARG A 103 15.20 -7.26 7.49
CA ARG A 103 13.95 -7.15 6.71
C ARG A 103 14.15 -6.38 5.42
N SER A 104 13.41 -6.79 4.41
CA SER A 104 13.16 -6.04 3.18
C SER A 104 11.67 -5.76 3.09
N THR A 105 11.28 -4.49 3.07
CA THR A 105 9.87 -4.08 3.02
C THR A 105 9.57 -3.37 1.71
N ALA A 106 8.54 -3.84 0.99
CA ALA A 106 7.98 -3.10 -0.14
C ALA A 106 6.94 -2.10 0.36
N CYS A 107 7.10 -0.83 -0.01
CA CYS A 107 6.08 0.20 0.12
C CYS A 107 5.48 0.44 -1.26
N VAL A 108 4.19 0.11 -1.42
CA VAL A 108 3.50 0.12 -2.72
C VAL A 108 2.40 1.15 -2.77
N SER A 109 2.15 1.67 -3.95
CA SER A 109 1.10 2.62 -4.29
C SER A 109 -0.20 1.91 -4.68
N SER A 110 -1.33 2.58 -4.43
CA SER A 110 -2.68 2.07 -4.75
C SER A 110 -3.45 2.94 -5.73
N GLN A 111 -3.00 4.18 -5.98
CA GLN A 111 -3.65 5.13 -6.88
C GLN A 111 -2.60 5.96 -7.62
N VAL A 112 -2.96 6.48 -8.78
CA VAL A 112 -2.23 7.57 -9.45
C VAL A 112 -2.69 8.88 -8.84
N GLY A 113 -1.84 9.51 -8.02
CA GLY A 113 -2.21 10.64 -7.18
C GLY A 113 -3.09 10.23 -5.99
N CYS A 114 -3.73 11.19 -5.34
CA CYS A 114 -4.63 10.95 -4.22
C CYS A 114 -5.83 11.91 -4.26
N SER A 115 -7.00 11.44 -3.83
CA SER A 115 -8.20 12.29 -3.73
C SER A 115 -8.38 12.89 -2.33
N LEU A 116 -7.54 12.50 -1.37
CA LEU A 116 -7.57 13.04 -0.02
C LEU A 116 -6.68 14.27 0.08
N ASP A 117 -7.08 15.21 0.93
CA ASP A 117 -6.48 16.52 1.10
C ASP A 117 -5.60 16.63 2.35
N CYS A 118 -4.79 15.61 2.63
CA CYS A 118 -3.85 15.63 3.75
C CYS A 118 -2.79 16.70 3.54
N HIS A 119 -2.76 17.74 4.40
CA HIS A 119 -1.89 18.90 4.20
C HIS A 119 -0.40 18.61 4.28
N PHE A 120 -0.01 17.53 4.97
CA PHE A 120 1.38 17.11 5.19
C PHE A 120 1.88 16.07 4.16
N CYS A 121 1.09 15.76 3.11
CA CYS A 121 1.41 14.72 2.15
C CYS A 121 1.62 15.28 0.74
N ALA A 122 2.77 15.02 0.13
CA ALA A 122 3.08 15.45 -1.21
C ALA A 122 2.16 14.82 -2.27
N THR A 123 1.78 13.54 -2.09
CA THR A 123 0.83 12.86 -2.98
C THR A 123 -0.55 13.53 -2.98
N ALA A 124 -0.98 14.12 -1.86
CA ALA A 124 -2.26 14.82 -1.78
C ALA A 124 -2.30 16.12 -2.62
N LYS A 125 -1.12 16.67 -2.96
CA LYS A 125 -1.00 17.82 -3.88
C LYS A 125 -1.16 17.41 -5.35
N LEU A 126 -1.11 16.11 -5.65
CA LEU A 126 -1.33 15.56 -6.99
C LEU A 126 -2.81 15.25 -7.18
N LYS A 127 -3.36 15.67 -8.32
CA LYS A 127 -4.71 15.26 -8.70
C LYS A 127 -4.77 13.73 -8.85
N ARG A 128 -5.76 13.08 -8.24
CA ARG A 128 -6.03 11.67 -8.49
C ARG A 128 -6.53 11.49 -9.92
N MET A 129 -5.83 10.69 -10.70
CA MET A 129 -6.21 10.35 -12.06
C MET A 129 -7.07 9.09 -12.08
N ARG A 130 -6.59 8.00 -11.46
CA ARG A 130 -7.30 6.73 -11.38
C ARG A 130 -6.81 5.84 -10.23
N ASN A 131 -7.57 4.80 -9.97
CA ASN A 131 -7.12 3.67 -9.15
C ASN A 131 -6.13 2.81 -9.94
N LEU A 132 -5.20 2.17 -9.23
CA LEU A 132 -4.38 1.11 -9.81
C LEU A 132 -5.18 -0.18 -9.92
N ASN A 133 -4.91 -0.94 -10.97
CA ASN A 133 -5.44 -2.28 -11.17
C ASN A 133 -4.71 -3.30 -10.24
N PRO A 134 -5.29 -4.47 -9.98
CA PRO A 134 -4.66 -5.49 -9.13
C PRO A 134 -3.28 -5.94 -9.63
N ASP A 135 -3.12 -6.05 -10.95
CA ASP A 135 -1.88 -6.41 -11.61
C ASP A 135 -0.80 -5.34 -11.45
N GLU A 136 -1.14 -4.06 -11.58
CA GLU A 136 -0.22 -2.94 -11.37
C GLU A 136 0.28 -2.86 -9.93
N ILE A 137 -0.56 -3.20 -8.95
CA ILE A 137 -0.18 -3.31 -7.54
C ILE A 137 0.73 -4.53 -7.32
N TYR A 138 0.35 -5.66 -7.89
CA TYR A 138 1.12 -6.91 -7.79
C TYR A 138 2.51 -6.77 -8.40
N ASP A 139 2.61 -6.18 -9.58
CA ASP A 139 3.88 -5.99 -10.30
C ASP A 139 4.87 -5.10 -9.54
N GLN A 140 4.38 -4.08 -8.80
CA GLN A 140 5.24 -3.30 -7.90
C GLN A 140 5.92 -4.20 -6.86
N VAL A 141 5.18 -5.15 -6.28
CA VAL A 141 5.74 -6.09 -5.29
C VAL A 141 6.76 -7.01 -5.94
N VAL A 142 6.46 -7.56 -7.12
CA VAL A 142 7.37 -8.45 -7.88
C VAL A 142 8.66 -7.73 -8.23
N GLU A 143 8.57 -6.49 -8.71
CA GLU A 143 9.75 -5.71 -9.08
C GLU A 143 10.63 -5.40 -7.86
N ILE A 144 10.00 -4.99 -6.75
CA ILE A 144 10.74 -4.72 -5.51
C ILE A 144 11.35 -6.00 -4.91
N ASP A 145 10.70 -7.17 -5.07
CA ASP A 145 11.28 -8.45 -4.65
C ASP A 145 12.52 -8.80 -5.47
N LYS A 146 12.49 -8.62 -6.79
CA LYS A 146 13.66 -8.77 -7.67
C LYS A 146 14.81 -7.86 -7.22
N GLN A 147 14.53 -6.60 -6.91
CA GLN A 147 15.52 -5.65 -6.41
C GLN A 147 16.05 -6.07 -5.04
N SER A 148 15.19 -6.56 -4.13
CA SER A 148 15.63 -7.06 -2.83
C SER A 148 16.58 -8.24 -2.95
N GLN A 149 16.31 -9.16 -3.86
CA GLN A 149 17.20 -10.28 -4.14
C GLN A 149 18.51 -9.82 -4.77
N LEU A 150 18.45 -8.92 -5.76
CA LEU A 150 19.61 -8.41 -6.48
C LEU A 150 20.57 -7.60 -5.59
N TYR A 151 20.05 -6.66 -4.80
CA TYR A 151 20.86 -5.72 -4.04
C TYR A 151 21.16 -6.17 -2.61
N TYR A 152 20.30 -7.03 -2.03
CA TYR A 152 20.37 -7.43 -0.62
C TYR A 152 20.44 -8.95 -0.41
N ASN A 153 20.49 -9.73 -1.50
CA ASN A 153 20.56 -11.19 -1.50
C ASN A 153 19.51 -11.86 -0.58
N ARG A 154 18.31 -11.32 -0.56
CA ARG A 154 17.19 -11.86 0.22
C ARG A 154 15.83 -11.47 -0.37
N PRO A 155 14.79 -12.33 -0.20
CA PRO A 155 13.44 -12.01 -0.65
C PRO A 155 12.79 -10.93 0.21
N LEU A 156 11.68 -10.37 -0.28
CA LEU A 156 10.82 -9.51 0.52
C LEU A 156 10.29 -10.22 1.76
N THR A 157 10.28 -9.50 2.86
CA THR A 157 9.74 -9.99 4.14
C THR A 157 8.40 -9.37 4.50
N ASN A 158 8.13 -8.14 4.04
CA ASN A 158 6.95 -7.37 4.40
C ASN A 158 6.48 -6.50 3.23
N ILE A 159 5.18 -6.22 3.20
CA ILE A 159 4.57 -5.26 2.28
C ILE A 159 3.75 -4.26 3.09
N VAL A 160 3.85 -2.98 2.74
CA VAL A 160 3.03 -1.91 3.32
C VAL A 160 2.38 -1.11 2.19
N PHE A 161 1.07 -0.95 2.27
CA PHE A 161 0.30 -0.08 1.39
C PHE A 161 0.32 1.33 1.99
N MET A 162 1.47 2.01 1.82
CA MET A 162 1.76 3.34 2.38
C MET A 162 2.43 4.25 1.34
N GLY A 163 2.35 3.89 0.06
CA GLY A 163 2.78 4.69 -1.08
C GLY A 163 1.73 5.73 -1.47
N MET A 164 1.60 5.99 -2.78
CA MET A 164 0.66 6.96 -3.31
C MET A 164 -0.78 6.43 -3.26
N GLY A 165 -1.72 7.31 -2.82
CA GLY A 165 -3.15 7.03 -2.78
C GLY A 165 -3.66 6.50 -1.44
N GLU A 166 -4.99 6.41 -1.34
CA GLU A 166 -5.71 5.80 -0.21
C GLU A 166 -6.17 4.39 -0.60
N PRO A 167 -5.60 3.33 0.02
CA PRO A 167 -5.93 1.96 -0.37
C PRO A 167 -7.40 1.60 -0.19
N LEU A 168 -8.08 2.16 0.79
CA LEU A 168 -9.50 1.88 1.00
C LEU A 168 -10.42 2.61 0.00
N MET A 169 -9.96 3.65 -0.69
CA MET A 169 -10.65 4.22 -1.84
C MET A 169 -10.47 3.38 -3.12
N ASN A 170 -9.55 2.42 -3.09
CA ASN A 170 -9.32 1.41 -4.11
C ASN A 170 -9.41 -0.02 -3.54
N TYR A 171 -10.26 -0.23 -2.52
CA TYR A 171 -10.21 -1.44 -1.71
C TYR A 171 -10.41 -2.74 -2.51
N LYS A 172 -11.28 -2.75 -3.52
CA LYS A 172 -11.53 -3.96 -4.34
C LYS A 172 -10.27 -4.43 -5.06
N ASN A 173 -9.56 -3.52 -5.73
CA ASN A 173 -8.32 -3.85 -6.42
C ASN A 173 -7.18 -4.15 -5.42
N THR A 174 -7.15 -3.43 -4.29
CA THR A 174 -6.18 -3.68 -3.21
C THR A 174 -6.35 -5.10 -2.65
N LEU A 175 -7.58 -5.52 -2.36
CA LEU A 175 -7.86 -6.88 -1.87
C LEU A 175 -7.53 -7.93 -2.94
N ALA A 176 -7.92 -7.70 -4.19
CA ALA A 176 -7.59 -8.61 -5.29
C ALA A 176 -6.08 -8.77 -5.49
N ALA A 177 -5.30 -7.69 -5.35
CA ALA A 177 -3.83 -7.76 -5.37
C ALA A 177 -3.28 -8.54 -4.17
N ILE A 178 -3.82 -8.32 -2.96
CA ILE A 178 -3.42 -9.07 -1.75
C ILE A 178 -3.71 -10.55 -1.93
N ASP A 179 -4.86 -10.92 -2.51
CA ASP A 179 -5.19 -12.31 -2.79
C ASP A 179 -4.17 -12.96 -3.73
N LYS A 180 -3.73 -12.25 -4.79
CA LYS A 180 -2.68 -12.72 -5.69
C LYS A 180 -1.33 -12.86 -4.98
N ILE A 181 -0.94 -11.87 -4.16
CA ILE A 181 0.31 -11.88 -3.40
C ILE A 181 0.35 -13.04 -2.40
N THR A 182 -0.80 -13.38 -1.81
CA THR A 182 -0.87 -14.42 -0.76
C THR A 182 -1.20 -15.81 -1.29
N SER A 183 -1.73 -15.91 -2.51
CA SER A 183 -2.06 -17.18 -3.16
C SER A 183 -0.82 -18.04 -3.39
N PRO A 184 -0.91 -19.37 -3.24
CA PRO A 184 0.13 -20.31 -3.70
C PRO A 184 0.43 -20.19 -5.20
N ASP A 185 -0.55 -19.79 -6.01
CA ASP A 185 -0.40 -19.56 -7.45
C ASP A 185 0.21 -18.19 -7.79
N GLY A 186 0.55 -17.38 -6.78
CA GLY A 186 1.22 -16.09 -6.89
C GLY A 186 2.54 -16.11 -6.09
N LEU A 187 2.73 -15.12 -5.19
CA LEU A 187 3.97 -15.02 -4.40
C LEU A 187 3.97 -15.90 -3.13
N GLY A 188 2.84 -16.48 -2.72
CA GLY A 188 2.73 -17.33 -1.53
C GLY A 188 3.09 -16.62 -0.22
N MET A 189 3.05 -15.28 -0.18
CA MET A 189 3.44 -14.52 1.00
C MET A 189 2.38 -14.64 2.09
N SER A 190 2.81 -14.83 3.35
CA SER A 190 1.88 -14.83 4.49
C SER A 190 1.15 -13.48 4.61
N PRO A 191 -0.18 -13.45 4.68
CA PRO A 191 -0.95 -12.20 4.83
C PRO A 191 -0.59 -11.43 6.11
N LYS A 192 -0.06 -12.10 7.14
CA LYS A 192 0.44 -11.45 8.37
C LYS A 192 1.65 -10.55 8.12
N ARG A 193 2.29 -10.65 6.98
CA ARG A 193 3.40 -9.79 6.55
C ARG A 193 2.94 -8.55 5.78
N ILE A 194 1.65 -8.44 5.49
CA ILE A 194 1.05 -7.33 4.75
C ILE A 194 0.39 -6.37 5.75
N THR A 195 0.61 -5.08 5.55
CA THR A 195 -0.07 -4.01 6.29
C THR A 195 -0.76 -3.07 5.31
N VAL A 196 -2.06 -2.93 5.45
CA VAL A 196 -2.84 -1.93 4.71
C VAL A 196 -3.02 -0.72 5.63
N SER A 197 -2.53 0.44 5.19
CA SER A 197 -2.73 1.71 5.88
C SER A 197 -3.91 2.46 5.28
N THR A 198 -4.68 3.12 6.12
CA THR A 198 -5.81 3.95 5.71
C THR A 198 -5.90 5.21 6.54
N SER A 199 -6.45 6.23 5.95
CA SER A 199 -6.81 7.46 6.65
C SER A 199 -8.11 7.32 7.47
N GLY A 200 -8.79 6.15 7.41
CA GLY A 200 -9.93 5.86 8.27
C GLY A 200 -11.29 5.93 7.57
N ILE A 201 -11.45 5.33 6.40
CA ILE A 201 -12.73 5.25 5.67
C ILE A 201 -13.63 4.20 6.38
N THR A 202 -14.42 4.66 7.36
CA THR A 202 -15.12 3.82 8.35
C THR A 202 -16.04 2.79 7.71
N LYS A 203 -16.80 3.17 6.67
CA LYS A 203 -17.69 2.26 5.95
C LYS A 203 -16.92 1.08 5.36
N ILE A 204 -15.79 1.35 4.72
CA ILE A 204 -14.98 0.32 4.05
C ILE A 204 -14.25 -0.55 5.09
N ILE A 205 -13.79 0.03 6.20
CA ILE A 205 -13.22 -0.76 7.32
C ILE A 205 -14.22 -1.81 7.79
N ARG A 206 -15.51 -1.45 8.00
CA ARG A 206 -16.57 -2.38 8.40
C ARG A 206 -16.81 -3.45 7.32
N GLU A 207 -16.95 -3.04 6.05
CA GLU A 207 -17.19 -3.95 4.92
C GLU A 207 -16.08 -5.01 4.78
N ILE A 208 -14.82 -4.59 4.86
CA ILE A 208 -13.67 -5.50 4.78
C ILE A 208 -13.61 -6.41 6.02
N SER A 209 -13.99 -5.92 7.18
CA SER A 209 -13.99 -6.73 8.43
C SER A 209 -14.85 -7.98 8.32
N GLU A 210 -15.96 -7.94 7.56
CA GLU A 210 -16.84 -9.09 7.35
C GLU A 210 -16.15 -10.25 6.61
N GLN A 211 -15.15 -9.95 5.81
CA GLN A 211 -14.36 -10.95 5.09
C GLN A 211 -13.26 -11.58 5.96
N ASN A 212 -13.15 -11.17 7.24
CA ASN A 212 -12.15 -11.63 8.19
C ASN A 212 -10.72 -11.63 7.61
N PRO A 213 -10.24 -10.48 7.12
CA PRO A 213 -8.95 -10.37 6.47
C PRO A 213 -7.82 -10.73 7.44
N LYS A 214 -6.75 -11.34 6.91
CA LYS A 214 -5.60 -11.79 7.71
C LYS A 214 -4.42 -10.83 7.67
N PHE A 215 -4.48 -9.77 6.87
CA PHE A 215 -3.49 -8.70 6.87
C PHE A 215 -3.67 -7.76 8.09
N LYS A 216 -2.69 -6.92 8.34
CA LYS A 216 -2.70 -5.95 9.44
C LYS A 216 -3.31 -4.63 8.96
N LEU A 217 -4.14 -4.02 9.81
CA LEU A 217 -4.67 -2.69 9.59
C LEU A 217 -3.81 -1.64 10.30
N ALA A 218 -3.36 -0.62 9.58
CA ALA A 218 -2.80 0.60 10.12
C ALA A 218 -3.75 1.77 9.83
N VAL A 219 -3.85 2.71 10.76
CA VAL A 219 -4.67 3.91 10.61
C VAL A 219 -3.80 5.13 10.81
N SER A 220 -3.76 5.99 9.80
CA SER A 220 -3.17 7.32 9.86
C SER A 220 -4.03 8.19 10.77
N LEU A 221 -3.78 8.10 12.09
CA LEU A 221 -4.55 8.81 13.11
C LEU A 221 -4.08 10.25 13.24
N HIS A 222 -2.77 10.44 13.44
CA HIS A 222 -2.03 11.69 13.60
C HIS A 222 -2.47 12.56 14.78
N SER A 223 -3.75 12.59 15.14
CA SER A 223 -4.28 13.21 16.35
C SER A 223 -5.53 12.48 16.82
N ALA A 224 -5.69 12.36 18.14
CA ALA A 224 -6.92 11.89 18.79
C ALA A 224 -7.80 13.08 19.28
N ILE A 225 -7.46 14.31 18.88
CA ILE A 225 -8.28 15.50 19.04
C ILE A 225 -8.92 15.80 17.68
N GLU A 226 -10.25 15.79 17.62
CA GLU A 226 -11.05 15.93 16.39
C GLU A 226 -10.68 17.18 15.58
N GLU A 227 -10.60 18.33 16.24
CA GLU A 227 -10.26 19.59 15.58
C GLU A 227 -8.87 19.56 14.94
N THR A 228 -7.86 19.06 15.67
CA THR A 228 -6.49 18.94 15.16
C THR A 228 -6.43 17.95 13.99
N ARG A 229 -7.12 16.82 14.10
CA ARG A 229 -7.18 15.81 13.02
C ARG A 229 -7.82 16.40 11.77
N ASN A 230 -8.96 17.09 11.90
CA ASN A 230 -9.67 17.71 10.79
C ASN A 230 -8.88 18.85 10.12
N ARG A 231 -8.02 19.55 10.89
CA ARG A 231 -7.10 20.54 10.32
C ARG A 231 -5.98 19.90 9.51
N LEU A 232 -5.45 18.77 9.95
CA LEU A 232 -4.38 18.04 9.26
C LEU A 232 -4.89 17.28 8.03
N MET A 233 -6.09 16.74 8.13
CA MET A 233 -6.74 15.89 7.13
C MET A 233 -8.21 16.29 6.96
N PRO A 234 -8.52 17.36 6.21
CA PRO A 234 -9.88 17.96 6.15
C PRO A 234 -11.00 16.98 5.77
N PHE A 235 -10.72 15.99 4.93
CA PHE A 235 -11.69 14.95 4.55
C PHE A 235 -12.19 14.14 5.75
N THR A 236 -11.46 14.10 6.88
CA THR A 236 -11.85 13.34 8.08
C THR A 236 -13.08 13.91 8.79
N LYS A 237 -13.51 15.13 8.45
CA LYS A 237 -14.81 15.67 8.86
C LYS A 237 -15.99 14.75 8.50
N SER A 238 -15.84 13.97 7.43
CA SER A 238 -16.82 12.96 7.02
C SER A 238 -16.70 11.62 7.78
N PHE A 239 -15.65 11.47 8.60
CA PHE A 239 -15.34 10.26 9.35
C PHE A 239 -14.85 10.61 10.76
N PRO A 240 -15.75 11.12 11.65
CA PRO A 240 -15.40 11.54 13.00
C PRO A 240 -14.71 10.44 13.82
N LEU A 241 -13.92 10.85 14.81
CA LEU A 241 -13.12 9.92 15.63
C LEU A 241 -13.94 8.86 16.37
N ASP A 242 -15.16 9.19 16.80
CA ASP A 242 -16.10 8.26 17.44
C ASP A 242 -16.55 7.16 16.45
N GLN A 243 -16.95 7.54 15.23
CA GLN A 243 -17.32 6.59 14.19
C GLN A 243 -16.14 5.73 13.74
N LEU A 244 -14.95 6.33 13.67
CA LEU A 244 -13.71 5.59 13.39
C LEU A 244 -13.45 4.55 14.49
N LEU A 245 -13.56 4.94 15.75
CA LEU A 245 -13.37 4.04 16.88
C LEU A 245 -14.34 2.85 16.83
N GLU A 246 -15.62 3.09 16.56
CA GLU A 246 -16.62 2.02 16.43
C GLU A 246 -16.32 1.07 15.26
N ALA A 247 -15.83 1.59 14.13
CA ALA A 247 -15.38 0.76 13.02
C ALA A 247 -14.15 -0.08 13.39
N LEU A 248 -13.22 0.47 14.19
CA LEU A 248 -12.02 -0.23 14.64
C LEU A 248 -12.31 -1.28 15.71
N LYS A 249 -13.26 -1.03 16.61
CA LYS A 249 -13.77 -2.05 17.54
C LYS A 249 -14.37 -3.22 16.77
N TYR A 250 -15.19 -2.92 15.76
CA TYR A 250 -15.78 -3.93 14.90
C TYR A 250 -14.71 -4.74 14.13
N TRP A 251 -13.70 -4.07 13.57
CA TRP A 251 -12.54 -4.74 12.97
C TRP A 251 -11.87 -5.71 13.97
N TYR A 252 -11.61 -5.24 15.19
CA TYR A 252 -10.98 -6.08 16.20
C TYR A 252 -11.85 -7.28 16.59
N ASP A 253 -13.16 -7.10 16.69
CA ASP A 253 -14.09 -8.19 17.02
C ASP A 253 -14.10 -9.28 15.96
N LYS A 254 -14.05 -8.92 14.70
CA LYS A 254 -14.03 -9.87 13.57
C LYS A 254 -12.67 -10.54 13.39
N THR A 255 -11.58 -9.79 13.45
CA THR A 255 -10.26 -10.28 13.07
C THR A 255 -9.36 -10.69 14.23
N LYS A 256 -9.65 -10.22 15.44
CA LYS A 256 -8.79 -10.28 16.64
C LYS A 256 -7.39 -9.70 16.41
N SER A 257 -7.21 -8.90 15.35
CA SER A 257 -5.95 -8.25 14.98
C SER A 257 -5.88 -6.84 15.57
N LYS A 258 -4.81 -6.56 16.34
CA LYS A 258 -4.56 -5.22 16.89
C LYS A 258 -4.42 -4.18 15.79
N ILE A 259 -5.00 -3.01 16.01
CA ILE A 259 -4.85 -1.85 15.13
C ILE A 259 -3.47 -1.21 15.33
N THR A 260 -2.85 -0.73 14.26
CA THR A 260 -1.66 0.11 14.36
C THR A 260 -2.07 1.56 14.11
N PHE A 261 -1.89 2.45 15.09
CA PHE A 261 -2.03 3.87 14.86
C PHE A 261 -0.72 4.48 14.41
N GLU A 262 -0.74 5.13 13.26
CA GLU A 262 0.38 5.89 12.71
C GLU A 262 0.20 7.36 13.12
N VAL A 263 1.17 7.91 13.84
CA VAL A 263 1.09 9.25 14.42
C VAL A 263 2.38 10.00 14.10
N VAL A 264 2.30 10.97 13.21
CA VAL A 264 3.36 11.98 13.03
C VAL A 264 3.19 13.04 14.10
N VAL A 265 4.28 13.47 14.71
CA VAL A 265 4.27 14.53 15.75
C VAL A 265 4.92 15.77 15.18
N TRP A 266 4.16 16.88 15.15
CA TRP A 266 4.60 18.18 14.65
C TRP A 266 4.72 19.20 15.76
N LYS A 267 5.76 20.05 15.67
CA LYS A 267 5.99 21.14 16.59
C LYS A 267 4.82 22.13 16.57
N GLY A 268 4.28 22.42 17.75
CA GLY A 268 3.22 23.42 17.95
C GLY A 268 1.83 23.01 17.45
N ILE A 269 1.66 21.76 16.95
CA ILE A 269 0.38 21.27 16.41
C ILE A 269 -0.21 20.19 17.32
N ASN A 270 0.53 19.10 17.53
CA ASN A 270 0.10 17.97 18.34
C ASN A 270 1.23 17.48 19.28
N ASP A 271 2.02 18.38 19.82
CA ASP A 271 3.18 18.10 20.68
C ASP A 271 2.97 18.51 22.16
N LYS A 272 1.73 18.79 22.56
CA LYS A 272 1.36 19.20 23.92
C LYS A 272 0.89 18.03 24.77
N GLN A 273 0.83 18.22 26.09
CA GLN A 273 0.35 17.21 27.02
C GLN A 273 -1.09 16.76 26.71
N ALA A 274 -1.98 17.69 26.35
CA ALA A 274 -3.37 17.36 25.99
C ALA A 274 -3.45 16.39 24.78
N ASP A 275 -2.54 16.52 23.80
CA ASP A 275 -2.48 15.61 22.63
C ASP A 275 -2.04 14.21 23.05
N ILE A 276 -1.08 14.11 23.98
CA ILE A 276 -0.61 12.83 24.56
C ILE A 276 -1.74 12.14 25.31
N ASP A 277 -2.43 12.88 26.19
CA ASP A 277 -3.52 12.34 27.01
C ASP A 277 -4.69 11.85 26.15
N ALA A 278 -5.03 12.62 25.11
CA ALA A 278 -6.05 12.24 24.13
C ALA A 278 -5.68 10.96 23.38
N LEU A 279 -4.42 10.82 22.92
CA LEU A 279 -3.97 9.61 22.24
C LEU A 279 -4.00 8.39 23.16
N VAL A 280 -3.52 8.52 24.39
CA VAL A 280 -3.57 7.46 25.40
C VAL A 280 -5.01 7.02 25.65
N SER A 281 -5.92 7.98 25.87
CA SER A 281 -7.35 7.70 26.08
C SER A 281 -7.98 6.99 24.90
N TYR A 282 -7.67 7.42 23.68
CA TYR A 282 -8.19 6.79 22.45
C TYR A 282 -7.69 5.36 22.29
N CYS A 283 -6.39 5.14 22.49
CA CYS A 283 -5.76 3.81 22.39
C CYS A 283 -6.29 2.80 23.42
N LYS A 284 -6.75 3.25 24.58
CA LYS A 284 -7.35 2.37 25.61
C LYS A 284 -8.70 1.78 25.21
N GLN A 285 -9.36 2.36 24.22
CA GLN A 285 -10.72 1.95 23.84
C GLN A 285 -10.74 0.79 22.83
N VAL A 286 -9.59 0.46 22.22
CA VAL A 286 -9.46 -0.67 21.29
C VAL A 286 -8.03 -1.24 21.36
N PRO A 287 -7.87 -2.57 21.29
CA PRO A 287 -6.54 -3.18 21.30
C PRO A 287 -5.67 -2.66 20.16
N SER A 288 -4.65 -1.92 20.51
CA SER A 288 -3.85 -1.18 19.54
C SER A 288 -2.37 -1.14 19.90
N LYS A 289 -1.57 -0.62 18.98
CA LYS A 289 -0.19 -0.19 19.13
C LYS A 289 0.01 1.12 18.36
N VAL A 290 1.03 1.88 18.71
CA VAL A 290 1.33 3.18 18.12
C VAL A 290 2.69 3.15 17.44
N ASN A 291 2.75 3.66 16.22
CA ASN A 291 3.99 4.05 15.57
C ASN A 291 4.07 5.59 15.60
N LEU A 292 5.04 6.12 16.34
CA LEU A 292 5.39 7.53 16.26
C LEU A 292 6.33 7.72 15.08
N ILE A 293 5.97 8.60 14.15
CA ILE A 293 6.68 8.80 12.89
C ILE A 293 7.33 10.19 12.91
N GLU A 294 8.56 10.28 12.47
CA GLU A 294 9.21 11.56 12.19
C GLU A 294 8.53 12.26 11.01
N TYR A 295 8.31 13.56 11.11
CA TYR A 295 7.83 14.35 9.99
C TYR A 295 8.92 14.44 8.91
N ASN A 296 8.52 14.25 7.67
CA ASN A 296 9.38 14.43 6.50
C ASN A 296 8.89 15.65 5.72
N ALA A 297 9.76 16.65 5.58
CA ALA A 297 9.41 17.88 4.87
C ALA A 297 9.05 17.59 3.41
N ILE A 298 8.00 18.27 2.94
CA ILE A 298 7.50 18.16 1.56
C ILE A 298 7.70 19.46 0.76
N GLY A 299 8.56 20.36 1.28
CA GLY A 299 8.76 21.68 0.70
C GLY A 299 7.64 22.66 1.08
N ASP A 300 7.02 22.48 2.25
CA ASP A 300 5.95 23.32 2.80
C ASP A 300 6.36 23.74 4.23
N ASP A 301 6.54 25.02 4.46
CA ASP A 301 7.03 25.59 5.73
C ASP A 301 5.97 25.59 6.85
N GLN A 302 4.74 25.13 6.56
CA GLN A 302 3.66 25.08 7.56
C GLN A 302 3.90 24.03 8.66
N PHE A 303 4.76 23.05 8.39
CA PHE A 303 5.01 21.92 9.28
C PHE A 303 6.47 21.84 9.69
N ALA A 304 6.71 21.63 10.97
CA ALA A 304 8.04 21.41 11.52
C ALA A 304 8.10 20.15 12.39
N GLN A 305 9.26 19.51 12.38
CA GLN A 305 9.57 18.36 13.22
C GLN A 305 9.39 18.69 14.70
N ALA A 306 8.70 17.84 15.46
CA ALA A 306 8.61 17.97 16.90
C ALA A 306 9.99 17.80 17.58
N ARG A 307 10.15 18.42 18.74
CA ARG A 307 11.38 18.27 19.53
C ARG A 307 11.50 16.82 20.06
N PRO A 308 12.71 16.29 20.21
CA PRO A 308 12.93 14.94 20.77
C PRO A 308 12.24 14.71 22.13
N MET A 309 12.16 15.76 22.95
CA MET A 309 11.48 15.72 24.24
C MET A 309 9.98 15.41 24.11
N ALA A 310 9.30 15.91 23.09
CA ALA A 310 7.88 15.59 22.84
C ALA A 310 7.72 14.11 22.45
N ILE A 311 8.59 13.59 21.58
CA ILE A 311 8.59 12.17 21.21
C ILE A 311 8.85 11.26 22.44
N SER A 312 9.78 11.68 23.33
CA SER A 312 10.04 10.97 24.58
C SER A 312 8.82 10.98 25.50
N ALA A 313 8.15 12.13 25.66
CA ALA A 313 6.95 12.25 26.47
C ALA A 313 5.81 11.34 25.97
N TYR A 314 5.55 11.31 24.66
CA TYR A 314 4.61 10.37 24.05
C TYR A 314 4.99 8.92 24.33
N THR A 315 6.29 8.58 24.16
CA THR A 315 6.78 7.22 24.36
C THR A 315 6.62 6.77 25.80
N THR A 316 6.94 7.61 26.78
CA THR A 316 6.79 7.35 28.20
C THR A 316 5.32 7.15 28.55
N ALA A 317 4.45 8.12 28.20
CA ALA A 317 3.03 8.06 28.51
C ALA A 317 2.32 6.81 27.93
N LEU A 318 2.66 6.43 26.67
CA LEU A 318 2.12 5.21 26.07
C LEU A 318 2.59 3.96 26.79
N LYS A 319 3.89 3.84 27.14
CA LYS A 319 4.44 2.70 27.87
C LYS A 319 3.85 2.57 29.26
N ASP A 320 3.74 3.67 30.02
CA ASP A 320 3.17 3.70 31.36
C ASP A 320 1.72 3.21 31.37
N ASN A 321 1.00 3.43 30.27
CA ASN A 321 -0.34 2.94 30.05
C ASN A 321 -0.40 1.57 29.33
N ARG A 322 0.71 0.83 29.25
CA ARG A 322 0.82 -0.52 28.64
C ARG A 322 0.42 -0.57 27.15
N ILE A 323 0.56 0.56 26.45
CA ILE A 323 0.34 0.64 25.00
C ILE A 323 1.69 0.44 24.31
N SER A 324 1.76 -0.55 23.41
CA SER A 324 2.98 -0.82 22.64
C SER A 324 3.26 0.35 21.71
N VAL A 325 4.46 0.92 21.79
CA VAL A 325 4.89 2.05 20.98
C VAL A 325 6.23 1.78 20.29
N THR A 326 6.35 2.22 19.04
CA THR A 326 7.60 2.20 18.26
C THR A 326 7.83 3.59 17.68
N VAL A 327 9.04 4.12 17.87
CA VAL A 327 9.48 5.33 17.16
C VAL A 327 10.08 4.88 15.83
N ARG A 328 9.46 5.28 14.72
CA ARG A 328 9.93 4.97 13.36
C ARG A 328 10.79 6.10 12.84
N ARG A 329 12.05 5.82 12.62
CA ARG A 329 12.94 6.72 11.89
C ARG A 329 12.67 6.59 10.40
N SER A 330 12.55 7.72 9.73
CA SER A 330 12.34 7.76 8.29
C SER A 330 13.62 7.38 7.54
N ARG A 331 13.45 6.66 6.43
CA ARG A 331 14.51 6.22 5.53
C ARG A 331 14.28 6.82 4.14
N GLY A 332 15.38 6.94 3.36
CA GLY A 332 15.33 7.47 2.01
C GLY A 332 14.95 8.97 1.94
N LYS A 333 15.28 9.76 2.98
CA LYS A 333 14.96 11.20 3.04
C LYS A 333 15.66 12.00 1.96
N ASP A 334 16.89 11.61 1.62
CA ASP A 334 17.76 12.24 0.63
C ASP A 334 17.26 12.09 -0.82
N ILE A 335 16.39 11.12 -1.05
CA ILE A 335 15.78 10.85 -2.36
C ILE A 335 14.26 11.04 -2.37
N ASP A 336 13.69 11.75 -1.40
CA ASP A 336 12.23 11.92 -1.25
C ASP A 336 11.45 10.60 -1.21
N ALA A 337 11.99 9.56 -0.56
CA ALA A 337 11.35 8.23 -0.46
C ALA A 337 10.65 7.98 0.88
N ALA A 338 10.73 8.90 1.83
CA ALA A 338 10.10 8.75 3.12
C ALA A 338 8.57 8.95 3.06
N CYS A 339 7.87 8.49 4.11
CA CYS A 339 6.42 8.60 4.18
C CYS A 339 5.94 10.05 3.96
N GLY A 340 4.96 10.23 3.07
CA GLY A 340 4.38 11.52 2.71
C GLY A 340 5.15 12.28 1.62
N GLN A 341 6.30 11.83 1.15
CA GLN A 341 7.14 12.55 0.18
C GLN A 341 6.92 12.15 -1.28
N LEU A 342 6.31 11.00 -1.56
CA LEU A 342 6.09 10.51 -2.92
C LEU A 342 5.20 11.45 -3.74
N ALA A 343 5.69 11.96 -4.83
CA ALA A 343 5.01 12.99 -5.63
C ALA A 343 5.46 13.08 -7.09
N ASN A 344 6.17 12.10 -7.63
CA ASN A 344 6.69 12.11 -9.01
C ASN A 344 7.51 13.39 -9.33
N LYS A 345 8.26 13.93 -8.36
CA LYS A 345 8.94 15.24 -8.48
C LYS A 345 10.06 15.29 -9.50
N ASN A 346 10.58 14.16 -9.92
CA ASN A 346 11.75 14.05 -10.78
C ASN A 346 11.41 13.53 -12.19
N HIS A 347 10.16 13.74 -12.63
CA HIS A 347 9.66 13.26 -13.94
C HIS A 347 8.98 14.36 -14.71
#